data_b7b0dee09a316bf5a7116ca9101ac83b
#
_entry.id   b7b0dee09a316bf5a7116ca9101ac83b
#
_cell.length_a   1.000
_cell.length_b   1.000
_cell.length_c   1.000
_cell.angle_alpha   90.00
_cell.angle_beta   90.00
_cell.angle_gamma   90.00
#
_symmetry.space_group_name_H-M   'P 1'
#
loop_
_entity.id
_entity.type
_entity.pdbx_description
1 polymer ?
#
loop_
_entity_poly.entity_id
_entity_poly.type
_entity_poly.pdbx_seq_one_letter_code
_entity_poly.pdbx_strand_id
1 'polypeptide(L)'
;VLRNTLAPGTELMAVVKAEAYGHGGAVTARTLQRAGVRAFAVACLAEGIALRKAGIRGTILILGYTSPEEAPLLTRWHLTQTVADIDHGRALAARGRRVHVHLALDTGMHRLGILAENRKEILEAFRLPNLVVDGVFSHLYVSDSLEAEDVAYTQEQLTLFYDTVAWLRTAGYDPGKVHIQSSYGLWNLPAQPCDYV
;
A
#
# COMPACT_ATOMS: atom_id res chain seq x y z
N VAL A 1 2.02 15.18 16.53
CA VAL A 1 1.28 16.15 15.70
C VAL A 1 0.43 15.38 14.69
N LEU A 2 1.00 14.65 13.71
CA LEU A 2 0.24 13.98 12.63
C LEU A 2 -0.92 13.09 13.12
N ARG A 3 -0.76 12.34 14.22
CA ARG A 3 -1.84 11.51 14.75
C ARG A 3 -3.11 12.28 15.13
N ASN A 4 -2.98 13.54 15.49
CA ASN A 4 -4.12 14.36 15.90
C ASN A 4 -4.90 14.92 14.71
N THR A 5 -4.38 14.76 13.51
CA THR A 5 -5.04 15.16 12.25
C THR A 5 -5.69 13.99 11.52
N LEU A 6 -5.44 12.75 11.96
CA LEU A 6 -6.04 11.57 11.35
C LEU A 6 -7.52 11.44 11.68
N ALA A 7 -8.30 10.94 10.74
CA ALA A 7 -9.68 10.57 10.99
C ALA A 7 -9.75 9.44 12.05
N PRO A 8 -10.84 9.36 12.85
CA PRO A 8 -11.03 8.25 13.78
C PRO A 8 -10.94 6.89 13.06
N GLY A 9 -10.10 6.00 13.60
CA GLY A 9 -9.88 4.66 13.01
C GLY A 9 -8.76 4.59 11.98
N THR A 10 -8.23 5.72 11.49
CA THR A 10 -7.09 5.75 10.57
C THR A 10 -5.78 5.61 11.33
N GLU A 11 -4.90 4.73 10.85
CA GLU A 11 -3.57 4.50 11.39
C GLU A 11 -2.49 5.12 10.49
N LEU A 12 -1.35 5.48 11.08
CA LEU A 12 -0.19 5.95 10.33
C LEU A 12 0.62 4.76 9.79
N MET A 13 0.81 4.70 8.46
CA MET A 13 1.79 3.84 7.82
C MET A 13 3.06 4.66 7.52
N ALA A 14 4.11 4.43 8.28
CA ALA A 14 5.35 5.20 8.12
C ALA A 14 6.18 4.68 6.95
N VAL A 15 6.39 5.51 5.94
CA VAL A 15 7.25 5.21 4.80
C VAL A 15 8.70 5.46 5.19
N VAL A 16 9.49 4.38 5.32
CA VAL A 16 10.89 4.40 5.78
C VAL A 16 11.86 3.81 4.74
N LYS A 17 11.48 3.84 3.48
CA LYS A 17 12.32 3.43 2.34
C LYS A 17 13.59 4.28 2.24
N ALA A 18 14.58 3.80 1.50
CA ALA A 18 15.88 4.48 1.28
C ALA A 18 16.50 4.95 2.61
N GLU A 19 16.63 4.01 3.58
CA GLU A 19 17.13 4.31 4.92
C GLU A 19 16.37 5.46 5.61
N ALA A 20 15.03 5.46 5.52
CA ALA A 20 14.17 6.55 5.98
C ALA A 20 14.63 7.90 5.41
N TYR A 21 14.85 7.93 4.10
CA TYR A 21 15.36 9.11 3.37
C TYR A 21 16.70 9.64 3.95
N GLY A 22 17.58 8.72 4.35
CA GLY A 22 18.89 9.02 4.91
C GLY A 22 18.95 9.19 6.44
N HIS A 23 17.81 9.09 7.15
CA HIS A 23 17.77 9.22 8.62
C HIS A 23 18.11 7.90 9.35
N GLY A 24 18.33 6.81 8.62
CA GLY A 24 18.58 5.49 9.16
C GLY A 24 17.28 4.71 9.40
N GLY A 25 16.98 3.75 8.49
CA GLY A 25 15.69 3.04 8.46
C GLY A 25 15.36 2.33 9.77
N ALA A 26 16.29 1.54 10.29
CA ALA A 26 16.09 0.77 11.51
C ALA A 26 15.90 1.64 12.77
N VAL A 27 16.67 2.74 12.88
CA VAL A 27 16.60 3.66 14.03
C VAL A 27 15.26 4.41 14.00
N THR A 28 14.91 4.95 12.84
CA THR A 28 13.65 5.68 12.62
C THR A 28 12.46 4.77 12.89
N ALA A 29 12.44 3.56 12.30
CA ALA A 29 11.33 2.63 12.49
C ALA A 29 11.16 2.20 13.97
N ARG A 30 12.26 1.94 14.71
CA ARG A 30 12.18 1.64 16.16
C ARG A 30 11.60 2.80 16.95
N THR A 31 12.00 4.03 16.65
CA THR A 31 11.50 5.23 17.31
C THR A 31 10.00 5.38 17.08
N LEU A 32 9.56 5.24 15.82
CA LEU A 32 8.15 5.30 15.46
C LEU A 32 7.34 4.15 16.07
N GLN A 33 7.90 2.93 16.11
CA GLN A 33 7.25 1.79 16.76
C GLN A 33 7.05 2.01 18.25
N ARG A 34 8.03 2.57 18.96
CA ARG A 34 7.91 2.97 20.37
C ARG A 34 6.84 4.06 20.57
N ALA A 35 6.72 4.97 19.60
CA ALA A 35 5.64 5.96 19.56
C ALA A 35 4.28 5.37 19.14
N GLY A 36 4.19 4.03 18.94
CA GLY A 36 2.97 3.29 18.69
C GLY A 36 2.58 3.16 17.21
N VAL A 37 3.47 3.46 16.24
CA VAL A 37 3.25 3.13 14.83
C VAL A 37 3.33 1.61 14.66
N ARG A 38 2.39 1.04 13.90
CA ARG A 38 2.27 -0.40 13.68
C ARG A 38 2.36 -0.81 12.22
N ALA A 39 2.34 0.15 11.30
CA ALA A 39 2.47 -0.09 9.87
C ALA A 39 3.64 0.71 9.31
N PHE A 40 4.42 0.05 8.46
CA PHE A 40 5.61 0.61 7.81
C PHE A 40 5.57 0.27 6.33
N ALA A 41 6.17 1.13 5.51
CA ALA A 41 6.34 0.85 4.09
C ALA A 41 7.79 1.08 3.67
N VAL A 42 8.28 0.20 2.80
CA VAL A 42 9.66 0.16 2.28
C VAL A 42 9.65 0.04 0.76
N ALA A 43 10.78 0.29 0.11
CA ALA A 43 10.87 0.19 -1.34
C ALA A 43 11.05 -1.25 -1.83
N CYS A 44 11.80 -2.08 -1.12
CA CYS A 44 12.20 -3.41 -1.60
C CYS A 44 12.29 -4.46 -0.48
N LEU A 45 12.41 -5.71 -0.90
CA LEU A 45 12.53 -6.86 -0.01
C LEU A 45 13.68 -6.74 0.99
N ALA A 46 14.86 -6.29 0.54
CA ALA A 46 16.03 -6.15 1.39
C ALA A 46 15.79 -5.19 2.57
N GLU A 47 15.15 -4.06 2.33
CA GLU A 47 14.76 -3.10 3.37
C GLU A 47 13.77 -3.71 4.36
N GLY A 48 12.75 -4.44 3.85
CA GLY A 48 11.77 -5.13 4.69
C GLY A 48 12.43 -6.15 5.62
N ILE A 49 13.37 -6.96 5.10
CA ILE A 49 14.15 -7.91 5.87
C ILE A 49 15.03 -7.20 6.92
N ALA A 50 15.65 -6.08 6.56
CA ALA A 50 16.46 -5.28 7.48
C ALA A 50 15.63 -4.77 8.66
N LEU A 51 14.42 -4.27 8.41
CA LEU A 51 13.50 -3.85 9.47
C LEU A 51 13.09 -5.03 10.37
N ARG A 52 12.78 -6.19 9.80
CA ARG A 52 12.45 -7.39 10.61
C ARG A 52 13.63 -7.82 11.48
N LYS A 53 14.86 -7.86 10.94
CA LYS A 53 16.08 -8.13 11.71
C LYS A 53 16.30 -7.08 12.82
N ALA A 54 15.88 -5.85 12.60
CA ALA A 54 15.91 -4.77 13.60
C ALA A 54 14.81 -4.89 14.68
N GLY A 55 13.94 -5.91 14.63
CA GLY A 55 12.87 -6.16 15.60
C GLY A 55 11.59 -5.35 15.36
N ILE A 56 11.42 -4.80 14.15
CA ILE A 56 10.17 -4.10 13.79
C ILE A 56 9.06 -5.11 13.60
N ARG A 57 7.94 -4.86 14.24
CA ARG A 57 6.71 -5.68 14.23
C ARG A 57 5.59 -4.97 13.49
N GLY A 58 4.44 -5.67 13.32
CA GLY A 58 3.29 -5.16 12.59
C GLY A 58 3.45 -5.28 11.09
N THR A 59 2.67 -4.53 10.32
CA THR A 59 2.69 -4.58 8.86
C THR A 59 3.97 -3.93 8.32
N ILE A 60 4.67 -4.62 7.42
CA ILE A 60 5.73 -4.03 6.59
C ILE A 60 5.35 -4.29 5.13
N LEU A 61 4.92 -3.24 4.45
CA LEU A 61 4.53 -3.26 3.05
C LEU A 61 5.72 -2.92 2.15
N ILE A 62 6.02 -3.78 1.20
CA ILE A 62 6.97 -3.50 0.12
C ILE A 62 6.21 -2.81 -1.00
N LEU A 63 6.53 -1.54 -1.27
CA LEU A 63 5.86 -0.71 -2.27
C LEU A 63 6.30 -1.05 -3.71
N GLY A 64 7.53 -1.55 -3.88
CA GLY A 64 8.07 -1.91 -5.19
C GLY A 64 7.83 -3.36 -5.57
N TYR A 65 8.36 -3.74 -6.71
CA TYR A 65 8.34 -5.10 -7.23
C TYR A 65 9.31 -6.00 -6.47
N THR A 66 8.89 -7.23 -6.16
CA THR A 66 9.76 -8.32 -5.69
C THR A 66 9.66 -9.48 -6.67
N SER A 67 10.80 -10.04 -7.09
CA SER A 67 10.79 -11.20 -8.00
C SER A 67 9.97 -12.35 -7.39
N PRO A 68 9.10 -13.01 -8.15
CA PRO A 68 8.32 -14.15 -7.68
C PRO A 68 9.17 -15.28 -7.09
N GLU A 69 10.43 -15.46 -7.54
CA GLU A 69 11.37 -16.42 -7.00
C GLU A 69 11.67 -16.16 -5.51
N GLU A 70 11.50 -14.91 -5.06
CA GLU A 70 11.73 -14.49 -3.68
C GLU A 70 10.50 -14.65 -2.77
N ALA A 71 9.38 -15.16 -3.29
CA ALA A 71 8.16 -15.40 -2.49
C ALA A 71 8.42 -16.19 -1.18
N PRO A 72 9.35 -17.17 -1.12
CA PRO A 72 9.69 -17.82 0.15
C PRO A 72 10.25 -16.87 1.21
N LEU A 73 10.95 -15.80 0.80
CA LEU A 73 11.48 -14.79 1.72
C LEU A 73 10.36 -13.86 2.22
N LEU A 74 9.40 -13.49 1.37
CA LEU A 74 8.22 -12.73 1.80
C LEU A 74 7.49 -13.46 2.92
N THR A 75 7.22 -14.77 2.74
CA THR A 75 6.56 -15.61 3.73
C THR A 75 7.41 -15.76 5.01
N ARG A 76 8.70 -16.09 4.86
CA ARG A 76 9.61 -16.30 6.00
C ARG A 76 9.72 -15.07 6.89
N TRP A 77 9.75 -13.88 6.30
CA TRP A 77 9.91 -12.63 7.02
C TRP A 77 8.59 -11.92 7.32
N HIS A 78 7.45 -12.57 7.03
CA HIS A 78 6.12 -11.99 7.25
C HIS A 78 5.98 -10.58 6.66
N LEU A 79 6.40 -10.42 5.41
CA LEU A 79 6.31 -9.16 4.67
C LEU A 79 5.07 -9.16 3.78
N THR A 80 4.45 -8.00 3.65
CA THR A 80 3.32 -7.78 2.74
C THR A 80 3.86 -7.21 1.43
N GLN A 81 3.50 -7.82 0.30
CA GLN A 81 3.98 -7.43 -1.02
C GLN A 81 2.93 -6.62 -1.77
N THR A 82 3.33 -5.56 -2.46
CA THR A 82 2.48 -4.90 -3.46
C THR A 82 2.35 -5.78 -4.70
N VAL A 83 1.13 -6.06 -5.13
CA VAL A 83 0.88 -6.60 -6.48
C VAL A 83 0.97 -5.44 -7.46
N ALA A 84 2.03 -5.42 -8.27
CA ALA A 84 2.35 -4.32 -9.17
C ALA A 84 1.48 -4.31 -10.44
N ASP A 85 1.05 -5.48 -10.88
CA ASP A 85 0.12 -5.75 -11.98
C ASP A 85 -0.41 -7.18 -11.84
N ILE A 86 -1.35 -7.57 -12.70
CA ILE A 86 -1.97 -8.91 -12.62
C ILE A 86 -0.97 -10.04 -12.93
N ASP A 87 -0.01 -9.82 -13.82
CA ASP A 87 0.98 -10.85 -14.19
C ASP A 87 1.95 -11.09 -13.03
N HIS A 88 2.34 -10.04 -12.30
CA HIS A 88 3.07 -10.18 -11.04
C HIS A 88 2.27 -11.00 -10.01
N GLY A 89 0.98 -10.72 -9.86
CA GLY A 89 0.09 -11.48 -8.98
C GLY A 89 0.04 -12.97 -9.37
N ARG A 90 -0.16 -13.27 -10.64
CA ARG A 90 -0.16 -14.65 -11.19
C ARG A 90 1.17 -15.38 -10.90
N ALA A 91 2.27 -14.69 -11.14
CA ALA A 91 3.61 -15.25 -10.95
C ALA A 91 3.92 -15.53 -9.47
N LEU A 92 3.54 -14.65 -8.55
CA LEU A 92 3.62 -14.87 -7.11
C LEU A 92 2.77 -16.07 -6.67
N ALA A 93 1.51 -16.13 -7.12
CA ALA A 93 0.59 -17.21 -6.81
C ALA A 93 1.09 -18.59 -7.27
N ALA A 94 1.74 -18.63 -8.44
CA ALA A 94 2.30 -19.84 -9.03
C ALA A 94 3.46 -20.44 -8.20
N ARG A 95 4.07 -19.67 -7.29
CA ARG A 95 5.15 -20.18 -6.42
C ARG A 95 4.65 -21.09 -5.29
N GLY A 96 3.34 -21.25 -5.12
CA GLY A 96 2.75 -22.16 -4.11
C GLY A 96 3.02 -21.74 -2.67
N ARG A 97 3.36 -20.48 -2.43
CA ARG A 97 3.59 -19.92 -1.08
C ARG A 97 2.49 -18.94 -0.74
N ARG A 98 1.97 -19.05 0.48
CA ARG A 98 0.97 -18.09 0.98
C ARG A 98 1.65 -16.73 1.20
N VAL A 99 1.34 -15.76 0.34
CA VAL A 99 1.90 -14.41 0.37
C VAL A 99 0.80 -13.43 0.73
N HIS A 100 1.03 -12.60 1.73
CA HIS A 100 0.19 -11.47 2.07
C HIS A 100 0.47 -10.30 1.13
N VAL A 101 -0.58 -9.72 0.56
CA VAL A 101 -0.44 -8.68 -0.46
C VAL A 101 -1.37 -7.51 -0.25
N HIS A 102 -0.93 -6.33 -0.69
CA HIS A 102 -1.82 -5.23 -1.03
C HIS A 102 -1.90 -5.09 -2.55
N LEU A 103 -3.10 -4.96 -3.09
CA LEU A 103 -3.28 -4.66 -4.51
C LEU A 103 -3.07 -3.17 -4.74
N ALA A 104 -2.15 -2.80 -5.62
CA ALA A 104 -2.07 -1.46 -6.13
C ALA A 104 -3.13 -1.28 -7.22
N LEU A 105 -3.94 -0.23 -7.10
CA LEU A 105 -4.90 0.20 -8.12
C LEU A 105 -4.34 1.45 -8.80
N ASP A 106 -4.18 1.39 -10.10
CA ASP A 106 -3.79 2.56 -10.88
C ASP A 106 -5.03 3.40 -11.19
N THR A 107 -5.10 4.57 -10.59
CA THR A 107 -6.17 5.54 -10.75
C THR A 107 -5.73 6.77 -11.57
N GLY A 108 -4.58 6.67 -12.25
CA GLY A 108 -4.09 7.75 -13.10
C GLY A 108 -2.62 8.13 -12.91
N MET A 109 -1.89 7.51 -11.97
CA MET A 109 -0.45 7.76 -11.85
C MET A 109 0.38 7.02 -12.91
N HIS A 110 -0.13 5.89 -13.43
CA HIS A 110 0.47 5.08 -14.51
C HIS A 110 1.91 4.63 -14.25
N ARG A 111 2.20 4.28 -13.00
CA ARG A 111 3.52 3.78 -12.61
C ARG A 111 3.51 2.29 -12.30
N LEU A 112 2.55 1.84 -11.53
CA LEU A 112 2.29 0.45 -11.17
C LEU A 112 0.83 0.34 -10.69
N GLY A 113 0.30 -0.86 -10.69
CA GLY A 113 -1.05 -1.16 -10.27
C GLY A 113 -1.89 -1.74 -11.41
N ILE A 114 -2.94 -2.45 -11.02
CA ILE A 114 -3.99 -2.86 -11.96
C ILE A 114 -4.85 -1.63 -12.23
N LEU A 115 -5.14 -1.34 -13.51
CA LEU A 115 -6.02 -0.21 -13.84
C LEU A 115 -7.35 -0.34 -13.09
N ALA A 116 -7.76 0.72 -12.40
CA ALA A 116 -8.97 0.71 -11.56
C ALA A 116 -10.26 0.37 -12.34
N GLU A 117 -10.29 0.68 -13.64
CA GLU A 117 -11.38 0.33 -14.54
C GLU A 117 -11.36 -1.15 -14.97
N ASN A 118 -10.20 -1.83 -14.86
CA ASN A 118 -10.07 -3.25 -15.24
C ASN A 118 -10.59 -4.17 -14.14
N ARG A 119 -11.90 -4.12 -13.92
CA ARG A 119 -12.60 -4.91 -12.91
C ARG A 119 -12.35 -6.42 -13.01
N LYS A 120 -12.12 -6.93 -14.24
CA LYS A 120 -11.84 -8.33 -14.47
C LYS A 120 -10.51 -8.76 -13.83
N GLU A 121 -9.44 -8.02 -14.04
CA GLU A 121 -8.13 -8.32 -13.46
C GLU A 121 -8.12 -8.11 -11.95
N ILE A 122 -8.82 -7.09 -11.45
CA ILE A 122 -8.98 -6.87 -10.01
C ILE A 122 -9.63 -8.09 -9.36
N LEU A 123 -10.77 -8.57 -9.88
CA LEU A 123 -11.42 -9.78 -9.34
C LEU A 123 -10.55 -11.03 -9.49
N GLU A 124 -9.81 -11.14 -10.57
CA GLU A 124 -8.85 -12.23 -10.76
C GLU A 124 -7.81 -12.22 -9.63
N ALA A 125 -7.23 -11.07 -9.31
CA ALA A 125 -6.24 -10.94 -8.24
C ALA A 125 -6.76 -11.45 -6.88
N PHE A 126 -8.01 -11.18 -6.54
CA PHE A 126 -8.66 -11.72 -5.32
C PHE A 126 -8.87 -13.23 -5.34
N ARG A 127 -8.88 -13.84 -6.52
CA ARG A 127 -9.11 -15.29 -6.69
C ARG A 127 -7.83 -16.09 -6.87
N LEU A 128 -6.69 -15.43 -7.01
CA LEU A 128 -5.41 -16.11 -7.20
C LEU A 128 -5.10 -16.98 -5.97
N PRO A 129 -4.80 -18.28 -6.18
CA PRO A 129 -4.44 -19.15 -5.08
C PRO A 129 -3.15 -18.67 -4.41
N ASN A 130 -3.02 -18.92 -3.11
CA ASN A 130 -1.83 -18.56 -2.32
C ASN A 130 -1.60 -17.05 -2.13
N LEU A 131 -2.42 -16.17 -2.69
CA LEU A 131 -2.41 -14.76 -2.31
C LEU A 131 -3.48 -14.47 -1.26
N VAL A 132 -3.09 -13.72 -0.25
CA VAL A 132 -4.00 -13.19 0.78
C VAL A 132 -4.03 -11.68 0.61
N VAL A 133 -5.12 -11.18 0.07
CA VAL A 133 -5.29 -9.73 -0.11
C VAL A 133 -5.67 -9.13 1.24
N ASP A 134 -4.72 -8.44 1.87
CA ASP A 134 -4.90 -7.75 3.15
C ASP A 134 -5.26 -6.28 2.98
N GLY A 135 -5.13 -5.75 1.77
CA GLY A 135 -5.45 -4.36 1.49
C GLY A 135 -5.45 -4.00 0.01
N VAL A 136 -6.02 -2.84 -0.27
CA VAL A 136 -5.97 -2.18 -1.57
C VAL A 136 -5.51 -0.75 -1.40
N PHE A 137 -4.72 -0.24 -2.34
CA PHE A 137 -4.27 1.13 -2.29
C PHE A 137 -4.07 1.74 -3.68
N SER A 138 -3.98 3.06 -3.71
CA SER A 138 -3.51 3.81 -4.87
C SER A 138 -2.51 4.87 -4.44
N HIS A 139 -2.01 5.64 -5.40
CA HIS A 139 -1.11 6.75 -5.15
C HIS A 139 -1.53 7.95 -5.98
N LEU A 140 -1.67 9.09 -5.32
CA LEU A 140 -2.04 10.34 -5.96
C LEU A 140 -0.83 10.89 -6.72
N TYR A 141 -1.08 11.34 -7.96
CA TYR A 141 -0.02 11.81 -8.85
C TYR A 141 0.54 13.17 -8.42
N VAL A 142 -0.34 14.10 -8.05
CA VAL A 142 -0.01 15.53 -7.90
C VAL A 142 -0.66 16.16 -6.66
N SER A 143 -0.77 15.38 -5.57
CA SER A 143 -1.40 15.84 -4.32
C SER A 143 -0.63 16.94 -3.57
N ASP A 144 0.57 17.28 -4.03
CA ASP A 144 1.43 18.35 -3.51
C ASP A 144 1.16 19.73 -4.16
N SER A 145 0.40 19.78 -5.25
CA SER A 145 -0.03 21.01 -5.91
C SER A 145 -1.41 21.46 -5.43
N LEU A 146 -1.61 22.77 -5.42
CA LEU A 146 -2.89 23.46 -5.13
C LEU A 146 -3.46 24.17 -6.37
N GLU A 147 -2.84 24.00 -7.53
CA GLU A 147 -3.36 24.53 -8.79
C GLU A 147 -4.70 23.84 -9.14
N ALA A 148 -5.62 24.60 -9.71
CA ALA A 148 -6.99 24.12 -9.91
C ALA A 148 -7.09 22.84 -10.76
N GLU A 149 -6.26 22.70 -11.79
CA GLU A 149 -6.21 21.52 -12.65
C GLU A 149 -5.68 20.29 -11.90
N ASP A 150 -4.65 20.47 -11.09
CA ASP A 150 -4.02 19.41 -10.28
C ASP A 150 -4.97 18.92 -9.16
N VAL A 151 -5.68 19.86 -8.54
CA VAL A 151 -6.71 19.54 -7.55
C VAL A 151 -7.86 18.77 -8.19
N ALA A 152 -8.31 19.19 -9.38
CA ALA A 152 -9.36 18.47 -10.13
C ALA A 152 -8.92 17.05 -10.47
N TYR A 153 -7.70 16.86 -10.99
CA TYR A 153 -7.15 15.54 -11.30
C TYR A 153 -7.02 14.66 -10.05
N THR A 154 -6.55 15.22 -8.96
CA THR A 154 -6.48 14.52 -7.68
C THR A 154 -7.86 14.05 -7.22
N GLN A 155 -8.89 14.87 -7.39
CA GLN A 155 -10.27 14.51 -7.06
C GLN A 155 -10.83 13.40 -7.95
N GLU A 156 -10.49 13.39 -9.24
CA GLU A 156 -10.84 12.31 -10.16
C GLU A 156 -10.19 10.98 -9.72
N GLN A 157 -8.91 10.99 -9.34
CA GLN A 157 -8.23 9.81 -8.81
C GLN A 157 -8.88 9.27 -7.53
N LEU A 158 -9.25 10.17 -6.60
CA LEU A 158 -9.95 9.80 -5.36
C LEU A 158 -11.31 9.17 -5.67
N THR A 159 -12.09 9.79 -6.55
CA THR A 159 -13.41 9.29 -6.95
C THR A 159 -13.30 7.90 -7.55
N LEU A 160 -12.42 7.70 -8.53
CA LEU A 160 -12.20 6.40 -9.16
C LEU A 160 -11.76 5.33 -8.17
N PHE A 161 -10.87 5.69 -7.23
CA PHE A 161 -10.40 4.78 -6.19
C PHE A 161 -11.54 4.32 -5.29
N TYR A 162 -12.31 5.25 -4.71
CA TYR A 162 -13.37 4.90 -3.77
C TYR A 162 -14.56 4.23 -4.45
N ASP A 163 -14.87 4.57 -5.69
CA ASP A 163 -15.88 3.86 -6.50
C ASP A 163 -15.46 2.41 -6.74
N THR A 164 -14.16 2.17 -7.01
CA THR A 164 -13.62 0.81 -7.16
C THR A 164 -13.68 0.04 -5.85
N VAL A 165 -13.35 0.66 -4.72
CA VAL A 165 -13.46 0.04 -3.38
C VAL A 165 -14.91 -0.28 -3.03
N ALA A 166 -15.84 0.64 -3.31
CA ALA A 166 -17.28 0.42 -3.08
C ALA A 166 -17.83 -0.72 -3.95
N TRP A 167 -17.43 -0.73 -5.22
CA TRP A 167 -17.79 -1.82 -6.13
C TRP A 167 -17.26 -3.18 -5.66
N LEU A 168 -16.00 -3.28 -5.20
CA LEU A 168 -15.45 -4.52 -4.64
C LEU A 168 -16.31 -5.05 -3.51
N ARG A 169 -16.70 -4.19 -2.57
CA ARG A 169 -17.58 -4.57 -1.45
C ARG A 169 -18.95 -5.07 -1.94
N THR A 170 -19.54 -4.40 -2.92
CA THR A 170 -20.80 -4.80 -3.54
C THR A 170 -20.69 -6.15 -4.26
N ALA A 171 -19.53 -6.42 -4.87
CA ALA A 171 -19.23 -7.70 -5.52
C ALA A 171 -18.92 -8.84 -4.52
N GLY A 172 -18.99 -8.59 -3.21
CA GLY A 172 -18.77 -9.57 -2.15
C GLY A 172 -17.31 -9.81 -1.77
N TYR A 173 -16.41 -8.91 -2.15
CA TYR A 173 -14.98 -8.97 -1.81
C TYR A 173 -14.64 -7.97 -0.70
N ASP A 174 -13.88 -8.41 0.28
CA ASP A 174 -13.33 -7.53 1.31
C ASP A 174 -12.02 -6.91 0.78
N PRO A 175 -11.96 -5.58 0.58
CA PRO A 175 -10.75 -4.91 0.15
C PRO A 175 -9.64 -4.91 1.22
N GLY A 176 -9.93 -5.33 2.44
CA GLY A 176 -9.00 -5.23 3.57
C GLY A 176 -8.70 -3.78 3.93
N LYS A 177 -7.43 -3.49 4.20
CA LYS A 177 -6.96 -2.15 4.53
C LYS A 177 -6.91 -1.24 3.30
N VAL A 178 -7.63 -0.13 3.35
CA VAL A 178 -7.76 0.84 2.25
C VAL A 178 -6.86 2.04 2.50
N HIS A 179 -6.01 2.42 1.55
CA HIS A 179 -5.17 3.63 1.68
C HIS A 179 -4.82 4.29 0.34
N ILE A 180 -4.71 5.61 0.34
CA ILE A 180 -4.37 6.39 -0.85
C ILE A 180 -3.62 7.69 -0.51
N GLN A 181 -3.77 8.22 0.71
CA GLN A 181 -3.17 9.51 1.06
C GLN A 181 -1.68 9.38 1.35
N SER A 182 -0.90 10.28 0.77
CA SER A 182 0.48 10.59 1.16
C SER A 182 0.49 11.73 2.20
N SER A 183 1.68 12.17 2.63
CA SER A 183 1.83 13.32 3.52
C SER A 183 1.16 14.58 2.97
N TYR A 184 1.34 14.89 1.69
CA TYR A 184 0.68 16.03 1.06
C TYR A 184 -0.81 15.81 0.90
N GLY A 185 -1.24 14.59 0.56
CA GLY A 185 -2.65 14.25 0.54
C GLY A 185 -3.34 14.45 1.90
N LEU A 186 -2.62 14.18 3.00
CA LEU A 186 -3.14 14.42 4.35
C LEU A 186 -3.26 15.93 4.68
N TRP A 187 -2.36 16.78 4.16
CA TRP A 187 -2.36 18.21 4.46
C TRP A 187 -3.25 19.02 3.51
N ASN A 188 -3.29 18.65 2.24
CA ASN A 188 -3.93 19.44 1.19
C ASN A 188 -5.37 19.01 0.90
N LEU A 189 -5.76 17.80 1.33
CA LEU A 189 -7.09 17.27 1.05
C LEU A 189 -7.91 17.11 2.34
N PRO A 190 -9.24 17.11 2.24
CA PRO A 190 -10.09 16.69 3.35
C PRO A 190 -9.74 15.27 3.82
N ALA A 191 -10.03 14.96 5.09
CA ALA A 191 -9.84 13.63 5.64
C ALA A 191 -10.57 12.58 4.78
N GLN A 192 -9.86 11.55 4.38
CA GLN A 192 -10.38 10.47 3.53
C GLN A 192 -10.75 9.26 4.39
N PRO A 193 -11.77 8.47 4.00
CA PRO A 193 -12.16 7.25 4.71
C PRO A 193 -11.18 6.11 4.40
N CYS A 194 -9.98 6.17 4.96
CA CYS A 194 -8.92 5.18 4.76
C CYS A 194 -8.43 4.58 6.08
N ASP A 195 -7.90 3.37 6.00
CA ASP A 195 -7.34 2.65 7.15
C ASP A 195 -5.90 3.09 7.45
N TYR A 196 -5.13 3.42 6.40
CA TYR A 196 -3.76 3.91 6.53
C TYR A 196 -3.57 5.25 5.81
N VAL A 197 -2.73 6.09 6.41
CA VAL A 197 -2.18 7.31 5.82
C VAL A 197 -0.67 7.29 5.94
#